data_c54c9c852a077919a8601b29332da1e9
#
_entry.id   c54c9c852a077919a8601b29332da1e9
#
_cell.length_a   1.000
_cell.length_b   1.000
_cell.length_c   1.000
_cell.angle_alpha   90.00
_cell.angle_beta   90.00
_cell.angle_gamma   90.00
#
_symmetry.space_group_name_H-M   'P 1'
#
loop_
_entity.id
_entity.type
_entity.pdbx_description
1 polymer ?
#
loop_
_entity_poly.entity_id
_entity_poly.type
_entity_poly.pdbx_seq_one_letter_code
_entity_poly.pdbx_strand_id
1 'polypeptide(L)'
;MNSERDFWWHDVMKDAVPVCNPEPMPAEQLLYLLYTSGTTAKPKGIMHTSAGYLTQVAFTHKYVFDLNPETDVYWCAADIGWVTGHSYIVYGPLANCTTSVMYEGTPDTPRENLRNGLERSQWSKDRLWDIIERYKVTQLYTAPTAIRTFMKWGSDELSNHDLSSLRVLGTVGEPINPEAWMWYHEHVGGGNTPIVDTWWQTETGGHMITPVSYTHLRAHETAY
;
A
#
# COMPACT_ATOMS: atom_id res chain seq x y z
N MET A 1 -0.17 7.14 31.60
CA MET A 1 -1.47 7.67 31.13
C MET A 1 -1.92 8.78 32.06
N ASN A 2 -2.39 9.89 31.53
CA ASN A 2 -3.06 10.94 32.32
C ASN A 2 -4.56 10.60 32.37
N SER A 3 -5.08 10.27 33.56
CA SER A 3 -6.46 9.81 33.75
C SER A 3 -7.54 10.89 33.43
N GLU A 4 -7.15 12.15 33.31
CA GLU A 4 -8.06 13.24 32.93
C GLU A 4 -8.19 13.41 31.40
N ARG A 5 -7.26 12.83 30.63
CA ARG A 5 -7.18 12.99 29.17
C ARG A 5 -7.18 11.65 28.42
N ASP A 6 -6.53 10.63 28.97
CA ASP A 6 -6.26 9.39 28.25
C ASP A 6 -7.30 8.32 28.64
N PHE A 7 -7.92 7.72 27.64
CA PHE A 7 -8.93 6.68 27.79
C PHE A 7 -8.46 5.39 27.10
N TRP A 8 -8.81 4.25 27.67
CA TRP A 8 -8.61 2.98 26.99
C TRP A 8 -9.61 2.83 25.85
N TRP A 9 -9.14 2.35 24.70
CA TRP A 9 -9.98 2.14 23.52
C TRP A 9 -11.24 1.31 23.83
N HIS A 10 -11.07 0.19 24.51
CA HIS A 10 -12.19 -0.70 24.82
C HIS A 10 -13.21 -0.07 25.76
N ASP A 11 -12.79 0.81 26.65
CA ASP A 11 -13.72 1.50 27.56
C ASP A 11 -14.57 2.51 26.76
N VAL A 12 -13.97 3.23 25.83
CA VAL A 12 -14.70 4.15 24.95
C VAL A 12 -15.64 3.40 24.00
N MET A 13 -15.20 2.25 23.46
CA MET A 13 -16.01 1.47 22.51
C MET A 13 -17.14 0.68 23.15
N LYS A 14 -17.08 0.42 24.44
CA LYS A 14 -18.08 -0.42 25.15
C LYS A 14 -19.51 0.10 24.99
N ASP A 15 -19.67 1.41 25.05
CA ASP A 15 -20.98 2.09 25.01
C ASP A 15 -21.20 2.84 23.68
N ALA A 16 -20.31 2.64 22.68
CA ALA A 16 -20.43 3.27 21.38
C ALA A 16 -21.59 2.69 20.58
N VAL A 17 -22.39 3.54 19.97
CA VAL A 17 -23.45 3.12 19.06
C VAL A 17 -22.86 2.57 17.76
N PRO A 18 -23.41 1.48 17.18
CA PRO A 18 -22.83 0.84 16.00
C PRO A 18 -23.08 1.60 14.70
N VAL A 19 -23.78 2.72 14.73
CA VAL A 19 -24.15 3.52 13.56
C VAL A 19 -23.61 4.93 13.71
N CYS A 20 -22.80 5.37 12.74
CA CYS A 20 -22.35 6.74 12.60
C CYS A 20 -22.67 7.21 11.17
N ASN A 21 -23.65 8.07 11.01
CA ASN A 21 -23.98 8.64 9.72
C ASN A 21 -22.88 9.59 9.25
N PRO A 22 -22.54 9.59 7.94
CA PRO A 22 -21.58 10.55 7.41
C PRO A 22 -22.12 11.98 7.52
N GLU A 23 -21.27 12.91 7.95
CA GLU A 23 -21.60 14.32 7.96
C GLU A 23 -21.45 14.90 6.56
N PRO A 24 -22.50 15.52 5.96
CA PRO A 24 -22.38 16.19 4.68
C PRO A 24 -21.38 17.36 4.75
N MET A 25 -20.38 17.35 3.87
CA MET A 25 -19.33 18.37 3.81
C MET A 25 -19.28 19.05 2.45
N PRO A 26 -18.96 20.36 2.41
CA PRO A 26 -18.63 21.03 1.15
C PRO A 26 -17.45 20.37 0.47
N ALA A 27 -17.41 20.41 -0.87
CA ALA A 27 -16.32 19.87 -1.68
C ALA A 27 -14.93 20.37 -1.25
N GLU A 28 -14.85 21.65 -0.91
CA GLU A 28 -13.61 22.32 -0.47
C GLU A 28 -13.33 22.21 1.04
N GLN A 29 -14.10 21.40 1.77
CA GLN A 29 -13.82 21.14 3.17
C GLN A 29 -12.43 20.54 3.34
N LEU A 30 -11.64 21.10 4.25
CA LEU A 30 -10.34 20.54 4.63
C LEU A 30 -10.54 19.09 5.11
N LEU A 31 -9.85 18.15 4.45
CA LEU A 31 -9.87 16.74 4.82
C LEU A 31 -8.76 16.40 5.82
N TYR A 32 -7.53 16.76 5.49
CA TYR A 32 -6.38 16.59 6.38
C TYR A 32 -5.23 17.53 6.05
N LEU A 33 -4.29 17.64 7.00
CA LEU A 33 -3.00 18.29 6.86
C LEU A 33 -1.89 17.23 6.99
N LEU A 34 -0.95 17.24 6.04
CA LEU A 34 0.23 16.40 6.13
C LEU A 34 1.49 17.26 5.95
N TYR A 35 2.41 17.17 6.88
CA TYR A 35 3.64 17.94 6.85
C TYR A 35 4.73 17.22 6.07
N THR A 36 5.40 17.95 5.19
CA THR A 36 6.62 17.52 4.50
C THR A 36 7.83 18.24 5.08
N SER A 37 9.03 17.65 4.90
CA SER A 37 10.28 18.26 5.40
C SER A 37 10.59 19.63 4.77
N GLY A 38 9.97 19.93 3.62
CA GLY A 38 10.20 21.17 2.88
C GLY A 38 11.63 21.31 2.34
N THR A 39 11.79 22.09 1.27
CA THR A 39 13.12 22.39 0.69
C THR A 39 13.88 23.48 1.46
N THR A 40 13.25 24.17 2.40
CA THR A 40 13.74 25.37 3.10
C THR A 40 13.91 25.19 4.61
N ALA A 41 14.19 23.97 5.07
CA ALA A 41 14.39 23.62 6.49
C ALA A 41 13.16 23.80 7.42
N LYS A 42 12.08 24.40 6.95
CA LYS A 42 10.82 24.48 7.71
C LYS A 42 9.78 23.49 7.16
N PRO A 43 9.14 22.69 8.02
CA PRO A 43 8.06 21.81 7.57
C PRO A 43 6.94 22.60 6.89
N LYS A 44 6.44 22.07 5.76
CA LYS A 44 5.30 22.63 5.03
C LYS A 44 4.07 21.76 5.28
N GLY A 45 3.00 22.35 5.79
CA GLY A 45 1.70 21.68 5.93
C GLY A 45 0.97 21.68 4.58
N ILE A 46 0.83 20.52 3.99
CA ILE A 46 0.07 20.32 2.75
C ILE A 46 -1.39 20.07 3.12
N MET A 47 -2.28 20.90 2.58
CA MET A 47 -3.72 20.79 2.78
C MET A 47 -4.37 20.05 1.62
N HIS A 48 -5.17 19.04 1.94
CA HIS A 48 -6.03 18.39 0.95
C HIS A 48 -7.49 18.60 1.29
N THR A 49 -8.29 18.97 0.28
CA THR A 49 -9.74 19.13 0.41
C THR A 49 -10.48 17.87 0.00
N SER A 50 -11.71 17.71 0.52
CA SER A 50 -12.42 16.44 0.47
C SER A 50 -12.70 15.93 -0.94
N ALA A 51 -13.37 16.71 -1.78
CA ALA A 51 -13.86 16.19 -3.06
C ALA A 51 -12.73 16.00 -4.08
N GLY A 52 -11.84 16.99 -4.25
CA GLY A 52 -10.76 16.92 -5.23
C GLY A 52 -9.82 15.75 -4.93
N TYR A 53 -9.42 15.63 -3.68
CA TYR A 53 -8.55 14.53 -3.22
C TYR A 53 -9.22 13.16 -3.39
N LEU A 54 -10.45 12.98 -2.88
CA LEU A 54 -11.15 11.70 -2.95
C LEU A 54 -11.44 11.28 -4.40
N THR A 55 -11.80 12.23 -5.27
CA THR A 55 -12.03 11.95 -6.70
C THR A 55 -10.75 11.41 -7.36
N GLN A 56 -9.63 12.10 -7.17
CA GLN A 56 -8.35 11.67 -7.74
C GLN A 56 -7.90 10.32 -7.21
N VAL A 57 -7.97 10.14 -5.90
CA VAL A 57 -7.50 8.89 -5.26
C VAL A 57 -8.39 7.71 -5.65
N ALA A 58 -9.71 7.87 -5.64
CA ALA A 58 -10.63 6.82 -6.07
C ALA A 58 -10.41 6.45 -7.53
N PHE A 59 -10.28 7.44 -8.42
CA PHE A 59 -10.03 7.21 -9.84
C PHE A 59 -8.71 6.49 -10.09
N THR A 60 -7.60 7.02 -9.55
CA THR A 60 -6.28 6.44 -9.77
C THR A 60 -6.14 5.07 -9.13
N HIS A 61 -6.67 4.86 -7.93
CA HIS A 61 -6.68 3.55 -7.30
C HIS A 61 -7.41 2.50 -8.15
N LYS A 62 -8.58 2.84 -8.68
CA LYS A 62 -9.38 1.94 -9.51
C LYS A 62 -8.67 1.58 -10.82
N TYR A 63 -8.23 2.58 -11.57
CA TYR A 63 -7.75 2.34 -12.94
C TYR A 63 -6.27 1.97 -13.03
N VAL A 64 -5.42 2.44 -12.14
CA VAL A 64 -3.99 2.08 -12.13
C VAL A 64 -3.79 0.63 -11.70
N PHE A 65 -4.58 0.18 -10.70
CA PHE A 65 -4.51 -1.19 -10.22
C PHE A 65 -5.53 -2.13 -10.87
N ASP A 66 -6.29 -1.66 -11.85
CA ASP A 66 -7.33 -2.45 -12.55
C ASP A 66 -8.23 -3.19 -11.56
N LEU A 67 -8.79 -2.44 -10.60
CA LEU A 67 -9.52 -3.01 -9.47
C LEU A 67 -10.92 -3.47 -9.85
N ASN A 68 -11.23 -4.69 -9.44
CA ASN A 68 -12.58 -5.22 -9.35
C ASN A 68 -12.96 -5.41 -7.86
N PRO A 69 -13.79 -4.55 -7.26
CA PRO A 69 -14.11 -4.60 -5.83
C PRO A 69 -14.77 -5.92 -5.38
N GLU A 70 -15.39 -6.65 -6.30
CA GLU A 70 -16.08 -7.90 -5.97
C GLU A 70 -15.14 -9.09 -5.81
N THR A 71 -13.97 -9.06 -6.46
CA THR A 71 -13.07 -10.21 -6.55
C THR A 71 -11.68 -9.95 -6.01
N ASP A 72 -11.27 -8.67 -5.95
CA ASP A 72 -9.89 -8.33 -5.61
C ASP A 72 -9.67 -8.17 -4.11
N VAL A 73 -8.47 -8.55 -3.70
CA VAL A 73 -7.89 -8.27 -2.39
C VAL A 73 -6.63 -7.43 -2.61
N TYR A 74 -6.75 -6.16 -2.32
CA TYR A 74 -5.67 -5.19 -2.49
C TYR A 74 -4.79 -5.09 -1.24
N TRP A 75 -3.49 -4.98 -1.44
CA TRP A 75 -2.56 -4.72 -0.35
C TRP A 75 -1.53 -3.65 -0.69
N CYS A 76 -1.61 -2.53 0.00
CA CYS A 76 -0.55 -1.54 0.04
C CYS A 76 0.30 -1.79 1.30
N ALA A 77 1.51 -2.30 1.10
CA ALA A 77 2.46 -2.62 2.17
C ALA A 77 3.37 -1.41 2.49
N ALA A 78 2.82 -0.20 2.47
CA ALA A 78 3.49 1.03 2.87
C ALA A 78 3.15 1.40 4.33
N ASP A 79 3.93 2.30 4.91
CA ASP A 79 3.64 2.85 6.24
C ASP A 79 2.47 3.84 6.16
N ILE A 80 1.51 3.70 7.08
CA ILE A 80 0.30 4.54 7.14
C ILE A 80 0.60 6.01 7.47
N GLY A 81 1.75 6.29 8.06
CA GLY A 81 2.19 7.66 8.38
C GLY A 81 2.60 8.49 7.16
N TRP A 82 2.84 7.85 6.01
CA TRP A 82 3.13 8.54 4.75
C TRP A 82 1.85 8.84 3.96
N VAL A 83 1.94 9.78 3.01
CA VAL A 83 0.81 10.09 2.11
C VAL A 83 0.31 8.85 1.35
N THR A 84 1.19 7.91 1.05
CA THR A 84 0.81 6.63 0.42
C THR A 84 -0.17 5.86 1.31
N GLY A 85 0.04 5.85 2.61
CA GLY A 85 -0.89 5.26 3.56
C GLY A 85 -2.25 5.95 3.54
N HIS A 86 -2.28 7.27 3.56
CA HIS A 86 -3.54 8.03 3.46
C HIS A 86 -4.26 7.69 2.16
N SER A 87 -3.60 7.83 1.02
CA SER A 87 -4.25 7.71 -0.29
C SER A 87 -4.60 6.27 -0.67
N TYR A 88 -3.70 5.32 -0.43
CA TYR A 88 -3.81 3.97 -0.99
C TYR A 88 -3.87 2.84 0.06
N ILE A 89 -3.90 3.15 1.36
CA ILE A 89 -4.33 2.20 2.41
C ILE A 89 -5.73 2.55 2.91
N VAL A 90 -6.03 3.85 3.09
CA VAL A 90 -7.29 4.30 3.69
C VAL A 90 -8.28 4.74 2.61
N TYR A 91 -8.05 5.91 2.00
CA TYR A 91 -9.07 6.57 1.20
C TYR A 91 -9.38 5.87 -0.13
N GLY A 92 -8.39 5.42 -0.86
CA GLY A 92 -8.58 4.74 -2.15
C GLY A 92 -9.37 3.44 -2.04
N PRO A 93 -8.93 2.49 -1.20
CA PRO A 93 -9.67 1.24 -1.00
C PRO A 93 -11.09 1.43 -0.49
N LEU A 94 -11.30 2.31 0.50
CA LEU A 94 -12.63 2.59 1.05
C LEU A 94 -13.55 3.26 0.03
N ALA A 95 -13.05 4.23 -0.73
CA ALA A 95 -13.84 4.91 -1.77
C ALA A 95 -14.25 3.97 -2.92
N ASN A 96 -13.47 2.92 -3.17
CA ASN A 96 -13.77 1.90 -4.19
C ASN A 96 -14.43 0.64 -3.62
N CYS A 97 -14.80 0.61 -2.35
CA CYS A 97 -15.36 -0.57 -1.69
C CYS A 97 -14.51 -1.85 -1.87
N THR A 98 -13.20 -1.70 -1.97
CA THR A 98 -12.27 -2.80 -2.22
C THR A 98 -11.83 -3.44 -0.91
N THR A 99 -11.85 -4.77 -0.85
CA THR A 99 -11.22 -5.51 0.25
C THR A 99 -9.73 -5.21 0.29
N SER A 100 -9.20 -4.78 1.43
CA SER A 100 -7.79 -4.48 1.59
C SER A 100 -7.17 -5.14 2.81
N VAL A 101 -5.91 -5.51 2.69
CA VAL A 101 -5.12 -6.03 3.80
C VAL A 101 -4.56 -4.87 4.62
N MET A 102 -4.78 -4.90 5.91
CA MET A 102 -4.11 -4.02 6.88
C MET A 102 -3.16 -4.88 7.72
N TYR A 103 -1.90 -4.54 7.71
CA TYR A 103 -0.85 -5.30 8.37
C TYR A 103 -0.08 -4.45 9.37
N GLU A 104 0.01 -4.94 10.60
CA GLU A 104 0.80 -4.32 11.66
C GLU A 104 2.09 -5.12 11.88
N GLY A 105 3.21 -4.61 11.41
CA GLY A 105 4.52 -5.23 11.58
C GLY A 105 5.50 -4.85 10.49
N THR A 106 6.71 -5.39 10.62
CA THR A 106 7.75 -5.33 9.58
C THR A 106 7.68 -6.57 8.69
N PRO A 107 8.27 -6.54 7.49
CA PRO A 107 8.24 -7.69 6.57
C PRO A 107 8.80 -8.98 7.16
N ASP A 108 9.70 -8.87 8.15
CA ASP A 108 10.32 -9.97 8.87
C ASP A 108 9.66 -10.28 10.23
N THR A 109 8.50 -9.68 10.54
CA THR A 109 7.81 -9.94 11.81
C THR A 109 7.27 -11.37 11.83
N PRO A 110 7.69 -12.22 12.80
CA PRO A 110 7.20 -13.60 12.90
C PRO A 110 5.71 -13.64 13.26
N ARG A 111 5.07 -14.77 12.97
CA ARG A 111 3.69 -15.03 13.41
C ARG A 111 3.59 -14.90 14.93
N GLU A 112 2.45 -14.44 15.44
CA GLU A 112 2.25 -14.14 16.87
C GLU A 112 2.67 -15.29 17.81
N ASN A 113 2.37 -16.51 17.43
CA ASN A 113 2.71 -17.71 18.20
C ASN A 113 4.22 -18.03 18.22
N LEU A 114 5.03 -17.38 17.40
CA LEU A 114 6.48 -17.56 17.30
C LEU A 114 7.29 -16.38 17.83
N ARG A 115 6.62 -15.27 18.19
CA ARG A 115 7.28 -14.05 18.69
C ARG A 115 7.98 -14.24 20.05
N ASN A 116 7.42 -15.06 20.92
CA ASN A 116 7.92 -15.20 22.27
C ASN A 116 9.17 -16.11 22.29
N GLY A 117 10.32 -15.50 22.58
CA GLY A 117 11.59 -16.20 22.77
C GLY A 117 12.52 -16.24 21.56
N LEU A 118 12.14 -15.69 20.42
CA LEU A 118 13.02 -15.59 19.25
C LEU A 118 13.79 -14.27 19.23
N GLU A 119 15.09 -14.32 19.00
CA GLU A 119 15.86 -13.15 18.62
C GLU A 119 15.49 -12.71 17.20
N ARG A 120 15.64 -11.41 16.88
CA ARG A 120 15.30 -10.85 15.56
C ARG A 120 16.01 -11.55 14.39
N SER A 121 17.20 -12.08 14.62
CA SER A 121 17.96 -12.86 13.63
C SER A 121 17.30 -14.19 13.24
N GLN A 122 16.37 -14.67 14.06
CA GLN A 122 15.63 -15.92 13.88
C GLN A 122 14.23 -15.70 13.29
N TRP A 123 13.88 -14.46 12.95
CA TRP A 123 12.60 -14.15 12.36
C TRP A 123 12.51 -14.63 10.93
N SER A 124 11.36 -15.19 10.58
CA SER A 124 11.08 -15.65 9.23
C SER A 124 10.97 -14.49 8.26
N LYS A 125 11.51 -14.68 7.07
CA LYS A 125 11.48 -13.70 5.97
C LYS A 125 10.35 -13.97 4.97
N ASP A 126 9.45 -14.86 5.31
CA ASP A 126 8.33 -15.31 4.48
C ASP A 126 7.01 -14.56 4.75
N ARG A 127 7.00 -13.66 5.73
CA ARG A 127 5.77 -13.06 6.25
C ARG A 127 4.89 -12.40 5.19
N LEU A 128 5.49 -11.68 4.24
CA LEU A 128 4.72 -11.08 3.15
C LEU A 128 4.09 -12.14 2.25
N TRP A 129 4.86 -13.16 1.93
CA TRP A 129 4.44 -14.25 1.04
C TRP A 129 3.32 -15.09 1.67
N ASP A 130 3.42 -15.39 2.96
CA ASP A 130 2.36 -16.03 3.75
C ASP A 130 1.05 -15.22 3.72
N ILE A 131 1.13 -13.90 3.86
CA ILE A 131 -0.06 -13.02 3.79
C ILE A 131 -0.67 -13.04 2.39
N ILE A 132 0.13 -12.94 1.34
CA ILE A 132 -0.34 -12.98 -0.05
C ILE A 132 -1.05 -14.30 -0.33
N GLU A 133 -0.41 -15.42 -0.02
CA GLU A 133 -0.97 -16.76 -0.20
C GLU A 133 -2.26 -16.95 0.58
N ARG A 134 -2.23 -16.62 1.87
CA ARG A 134 -3.33 -16.84 2.82
C ARG A 134 -4.58 -16.05 2.49
N TYR A 135 -4.43 -14.78 2.10
CA TYR A 135 -5.54 -13.89 1.81
C TYR A 135 -5.81 -13.74 0.33
N LYS A 136 -5.07 -14.47 -0.52
CA LYS A 136 -5.20 -14.43 -1.98
C LYS A 136 -5.13 -13.01 -2.52
N VAL A 137 -4.10 -12.27 -2.06
CA VAL A 137 -3.87 -10.89 -2.50
C VAL A 137 -3.71 -10.82 -4.00
N THR A 138 -4.44 -9.93 -4.64
CA THR A 138 -4.46 -9.77 -6.10
C THR A 138 -3.63 -8.59 -6.59
N GLN A 139 -3.46 -7.55 -5.76
CA GLN A 139 -2.58 -6.42 -6.03
C GLN A 139 -1.65 -6.18 -4.85
N LEU A 140 -0.35 -6.10 -5.11
CA LEU A 140 0.65 -5.72 -4.12
C LEU A 140 1.31 -4.40 -4.49
N TYR A 141 1.20 -3.41 -3.62
CA TYR A 141 1.79 -2.08 -3.78
C TYR A 141 2.80 -1.80 -2.68
N THR A 142 4.06 -1.61 -3.03
CA THR A 142 5.15 -1.47 -2.06
C THR A 142 6.27 -0.53 -2.56
N ALA A 143 7.26 -0.27 -1.72
CA ALA A 143 8.38 0.60 -2.08
C ALA A 143 9.57 -0.21 -2.65
N PRO A 144 10.35 0.36 -3.60
CA PRO A 144 11.58 -0.25 -4.11
C PRO A 144 12.59 -0.62 -3.01
N THR A 145 12.65 0.14 -1.93
CA THR A 145 13.48 -0.21 -0.76
C THR A 145 13.08 -1.55 -0.13
N ALA A 146 11.79 -1.84 -0.04
CA ALA A 146 11.30 -3.14 0.43
C ALA A 146 11.71 -4.26 -0.54
N ILE A 147 11.55 -4.05 -1.85
CA ILE A 147 11.95 -5.00 -2.89
C ILE A 147 13.44 -5.31 -2.81
N ARG A 148 14.31 -4.29 -2.69
CA ARG A 148 15.75 -4.48 -2.50
C ARG A 148 16.10 -5.24 -1.21
N THR A 149 15.27 -5.11 -0.19
CA THR A 149 15.43 -5.90 1.04
C THR A 149 15.07 -7.36 0.80
N PHE A 150 14.00 -7.64 0.06
CA PHE A 150 13.62 -9.01 -0.31
C PHE A 150 14.67 -9.67 -1.20
N MET A 151 15.24 -8.94 -2.16
CA MET A 151 16.36 -9.41 -2.99
C MET A 151 17.55 -9.88 -2.13
N LYS A 152 17.90 -9.11 -1.09
CA LYS A 152 18.99 -9.47 -0.17
C LYS A 152 18.68 -10.72 0.66
N TRP A 153 17.42 -10.99 0.90
CA TRP A 153 17.01 -12.21 1.61
C TRP A 153 17.02 -13.44 0.73
N GLY A 154 16.98 -13.25 -0.59
CA GLY A 154 16.90 -14.32 -1.57
C GLY A 154 15.46 -14.73 -1.88
N SER A 155 15.32 -15.70 -2.77
CA SER A 155 14.02 -16.18 -3.26
C SER A 155 13.58 -17.51 -2.61
N ASP A 156 14.38 -18.11 -1.76
CA ASP A 156 14.12 -19.46 -1.22
C ASP A 156 12.81 -19.51 -0.42
N GLU A 157 12.62 -18.55 0.48
CA GLU A 157 11.39 -18.47 1.28
C GLU A 157 10.17 -18.13 0.42
N LEU A 158 10.34 -17.27 -0.57
CA LEU A 158 9.28 -16.88 -1.50
C LEU A 158 8.80 -18.09 -2.32
N SER A 159 9.70 -18.93 -2.76
CA SER A 159 9.38 -20.12 -3.57
C SER A 159 8.52 -21.18 -2.86
N ASN A 160 8.41 -21.09 -1.54
CA ASN A 160 7.57 -21.97 -0.73
C ASN A 160 6.10 -21.54 -0.67
N HIS A 161 5.74 -20.40 -1.30
CA HIS A 161 4.41 -19.81 -1.25
C HIS A 161 3.74 -19.73 -2.62
N ASP A 162 2.42 -19.89 -2.64
CA ASP A 162 1.61 -19.70 -3.84
C ASP A 162 1.25 -18.20 -4.01
N LEU A 163 1.93 -17.54 -4.92
CA LEU A 163 1.69 -16.13 -5.27
C LEU A 163 0.84 -15.98 -6.55
N SER A 164 0.25 -17.04 -7.07
CA SER A 164 -0.50 -17.06 -8.33
C SER A 164 -1.75 -16.17 -8.34
N SER A 165 -2.20 -15.73 -7.16
CA SER A 165 -3.30 -14.77 -7.04
C SER A 165 -2.93 -13.34 -7.47
N LEU A 166 -1.64 -12.99 -7.52
CA LEU A 166 -1.18 -11.65 -7.89
C LEU A 166 -1.47 -11.34 -9.36
N ARG A 167 -2.23 -10.28 -9.61
CA ARG A 167 -2.61 -9.77 -10.94
C ARG A 167 -1.83 -8.51 -11.33
N VAL A 168 -1.54 -7.66 -10.35
CA VAL A 168 -0.82 -6.40 -10.54
C VAL A 168 0.15 -6.18 -9.40
N LEU A 169 1.36 -5.80 -9.74
CA LEU A 169 2.36 -5.32 -8.81
C LEU A 169 2.52 -3.81 -8.96
N GLY A 170 2.78 -3.11 -7.87
CA GLY A 170 2.99 -1.67 -7.91
C GLY A 170 4.20 -1.23 -7.09
N THR A 171 4.81 -0.11 -7.51
CA THR A 171 5.93 0.52 -6.81
C THR A 171 5.70 1.99 -6.56
N VAL A 172 6.21 2.51 -5.44
CA VAL A 172 5.97 3.88 -4.97
C VAL A 172 7.09 4.42 -4.10
N GLY A 173 7.23 5.73 -4.11
CA GLY A 173 8.01 6.50 -3.14
C GLY A 173 9.42 6.85 -3.58
N GLU A 174 10.00 6.09 -4.48
CA GLU A 174 11.32 6.32 -5.06
C GLU A 174 11.45 5.64 -6.43
N PRO A 175 12.36 6.07 -7.30
CA PRO A 175 12.63 5.36 -8.54
C PRO A 175 13.09 3.93 -8.28
N ILE A 176 12.54 2.98 -9.02
CA ILE A 176 13.00 1.59 -8.99
C ILE A 176 14.12 1.39 -10.01
N ASN A 177 15.23 0.80 -9.59
CA ASN A 177 16.31 0.44 -10.51
C ASN A 177 15.93 -0.82 -11.32
N PRO A 178 16.45 -0.97 -12.56
CA PRO A 178 16.09 -2.10 -13.45
C PRO A 178 16.28 -3.47 -12.81
N GLU A 179 17.35 -3.68 -12.05
CA GLU A 179 17.61 -4.96 -11.40
C GLU A 179 16.52 -5.33 -10.37
N ALA A 180 16.09 -4.37 -9.54
CA ALA A 180 15.03 -4.59 -8.57
C ALA A 180 13.67 -4.78 -9.27
N TRP A 181 13.43 -4.06 -10.37
CA TRP A 181 12.24 -4.22 -11.19
C TRP A 181 12.17 -5.63 -11.79
N MET A 182 13.26 -6.10 -12.41
CA MET A 182 13.33 -7.45 -13.00
C MET A 182 13.15 -8.53 -11.94
N TRP A 183 13.82 -8.40 -10.81
CA TRP A 183 13.66 -9.36 -9.71
C TRP A 183 12.21 -9.44 -9.22
N TYR A 184 11.58 -8.27 -9.06
CA TYR A 184 10.18 -8.18 -8.63
C TYR A 184 9.23 -8.82 -9.65
N HIS A 185 9.47 -8.56 -10.94
CA HIS A 185 8.70 -9.16 -12.04
C HIS A 185 8.87 -10.68 -12.12
N GLU A 186 10.10 -11.17 -12.04
CA GLU A 186 10.42 -12.59 -12.21
C GLU A 186 10.00 -13.42 -10.99
N HIS A 187 10.41 -13.01 -9.80
CA HIS A 187 10.25 -13.82 -8.59
C HIS A 187 8.89 -13.62 -7.91
N VAL A 188 8.39 -12.40 -7.81
CA VAL A 188 7.11 -12.12 -7.17
C VAL A 188 5.96 -12.20 -8.18
N GLY A 189 6.17 -11.67 -9.38
CA GLY A 189 5.19 -11.64 -10.45
C GLY A 189 5.17 -12.89 -11.35
N GLY A 190 6.04 -13.85 -11.12
CA GLY A 190 6.12 -15.08 -11.92
C GLY A 190 6.42 -14.83 -13.41
N GLY A 191 7.04 -13.69 -13.74
CA GLY A 191 7.38 -13.29 -15.11
C GLY A 191 6.20 -12.85 -15.99
N ASN A 192 4.99 -12.80 -15.45
CA ASN A 192 3.79 -12.46 -16.22
C ASN A 192 2.96 -11.32 -15.63
N THR A 193 3.11 -11.06 -14.33
CA THR A 193 2.34 -10.02 -13.64
C THR A 193 2.91 -8.64 -13.96
N PRO A 194 2.10 -7.70 -14.47
CA PRO A 194 2.56 -6.34 -14.78
C PRO A 194 2.95 -5.58 -13.53
N ILE A 195 3.92 -4.68 -13.69
CA ILE A 195 4.33 -3.74 -12.65
C ILE A 195 3.89 -2.33 -13.05
N VAL A 196 3.13 -1.67 -12.20
CA VAL A 196 2.81 -0.25 -12.33
C VAL A 196 3.73 0.54 -11.39
N ASP A 197 4.72 1.22 -11.98
CA ASP A 197 5.56 2.16 -11.25
C ASP A 197 4.87 3.51 -11.20
N THR A 198 4.76 4.11 -10.02
CA THR A 198 3.94 5.32 -9.83
C THR A 198 4.80 6.48 -9.34
N TRP A 199 4.67 7.63 -9.99
CA TRP A 199 5.27 8.87 -9.54
C TRP A 199 4.21 9.87 -9.08
N TRP A 200 4.37 10.39 -7.88
CA TRP A 200 3.52 11.39 -7.25
C TRP A 200 4.15 11.92 -5.95
N GLN A 201 3.51 12.89 -5.34
CA GLN A 201 4.03 13.56 -4.15
C GLN A 201 2.92 13.78 -3.12
N THR A 202 3.31 14.14 -1.89
CA THR A 202 2.36 14.57 -0.86
C THR A 202 1.51 15.75 -1.36
N GLU A 203 2.11 16.67 -2.10
CA GLU A 203 1.46 17.84 -2.68
C GLU A 203 0.39 17.50 -3.71
N THR A 204 0.54 16.41 -4.42
CA THR A 204 -0.45 15.98 -5.43
C THR A 204 -1.53 15.07 -4.86
N GLY A 205 -1.28 14.44 -3.72
CA GLY A 205 -2.23 13.59 -3.01
C GLY A 205 -2.51 12.22 -3.65
N GLY A 206 -2.16 12.02 -4.92
CA GLY A 206 -2.37 10.78 -5.65
C GLY A 206 -1.51 10.69 -6.90
N HIS A 207 -1.61 9.57 -7.63
CA HIS A 207 -0.80 9.29 -8.81
C HIS A 207 -0.92 10.40 -9.87
N MET A 208 0.23 10.83 -10.38
CA MET A 208 0.34 11.81 -11.47
C MET A 208 0.92 11.18 -12.73
N ILE A 209 1.90 10.29 -12.57
CA ILE A 209 2.53 9.58 -13.68
C ILE A 209 2.59 8.10 -13.31
N THR A 210 2.12 7.26 -14.23
CA THR A 210 2.14 5.81 -14.12
C THR A 210 2.23 5.22 -15.53
N PRO A 211 2.75 4.01 -15.72
CA PRO A 211 2.67 3.34 -17.01
C PRO A 211 1.23 3.30 -17.50
N VAL A 212 1.05 3.58 -18.77
CA VAL A 212 -0.25 3.39 -19.43
C VAL A 212 -0.52 1.90 -19.46
N SER A 213 -1.76 1.55 -19.19
CA SER A 213 -2.26 0.20 -18.98
C SER A 213 -1.51 -0.92 -19.71
N TYR A 214 -1.56 -2.09 -19.13
CA TYR A 214 -1.08 -3.39 -19.55
C TYR A 214 -1.00 -3.66 -21.07
N THR A 215 -1.89 -3.10 -21.85
CA THR A 215 -1.88 -3.23 -23.32
C THR A 215 -0.75 -2.46 -24.01
N HIS A 216 -0.24 -1.39 -23.42
CA HIS A 216 0.85 -0.61 -24.01
C HIS A 216 2.25 -1.16 -23.73
N LEU A 217 2.46 -1.85 -22.61
CA LEU A 217 3.72 -2.54 -22.34
C LEU A 217 3.99 -3.65 -23.38
N ARG A 218 2.95 -4.34 -23.85
CA ARG A 218 3.06 -5.34 -24.94
C ARG A 218 3.24 -4.72 -26.31
N ALA A 219 2.73 -3.52 -26.56
CA ALA A 219 2.86 -2.86 -27.86
C ALA A 219 4.29 -2.35 -28.13
N HIS A 220 5.07 -2.03 -27.10
CA HIS A 220 6.48 -1.65 -27.25
C HIS A 220 7.42 -2.84 -27.47
N GLU A 221 7.10 -4.01 -26.95
CA GLU A 221 7.90 -5.21 -27.15
C GLU A 221 7.76 -5.81 -28.56
N THR A 222 6.73 -5.43 -29.31
CA THR A 222 6.49 -5.92 -30.67
C THR A 222 7.03 -5.01 -31.77
N ALA A 223 7.70 -3.91 -31.41
CA ALA A 223 8.23 -2.92 -32.36
C ALA A 223 9.74 -3.06 -32.63
N TYR A 224 10.38 -4.17 -32.21
CA TYR A 224 11.78 -4.49 -32.55
C TYR A 224 11.90 -5.89 -33.10
#